data_87b1543756cde2d4b566606cb5dee143
#
_entry.id   87b1543756cde2d4b566606cb5dee143
#
_cell.length_a   1.000
_cell.length_b   1.000
_cell.length_c   1.000
_cell.angle_alpha   90.00
_cell.angle_beta   90.00
_cell.angle_gamma   90.00
#
_symmetry.space_group_name_H-M   'P 1'
#
loop_
_entity.id
_entity.type
_entity.pdbx_description
1 polymer ?
#
loop_
_entity_poly.entity_id
_entity_poly.type
_entity_poly.pdbx_seq_one_letter_code
_entity_poly.pdbx_strand_id
1 'polypeptide(L)'
;MIDRAADAFGRLGYAACSIDDLVDATGLQRGSLYKVFGSKRGLFEQVLRKSLVADWHDRPAALDIMITALREMAGIDAPIAALCRTALAAYSGDAARLLGVRLLQHLPDKE
;
A
#
# COMPACT_ATOMS: atom_id res chain seq x y z
N MET A 1 10.01 -10.05 -1.07
CA MET A 1 10.46 -8.71 -0.61
C MET A 1 9.36 -7.66 -0.77
N ILE A 2 8.89 -7.44 -1.97
CA ILE A 2 7.82 -6.44 -2.21
C ILE A 2 6.55 -6.77 -1.40
N ASP A 3 6.18 -8.03 -1.33
CA ASP A 3 4.98 -8.45 -0.58
C ASP A 3 5.11 -8.15 0.91
N ARG A 4 6.31 -8.31 1.48
CA ARG A 4 6.55 -8.01 2.89
C ARG A 4 6.52 -6.52 3.16
N ALA A 5 7.06 -5.71 2.24
CA ALA A 5 6.97 -4.26 2.33
C ALA A 5 5.52 -3.79 2.21
N ALA A 6 4.75 -4.40 1.29
CA ALA A 6 3.33 -4.09 1.14
C ALA A 6 2.55 -4.37 2.43
N ASP A 7 2.82 -5.50 3.06
CA ASP A 7 2.19 -5.86 4.32
C ASP A 7 2.52 -4.85 5.42
N ALA A 8 3.79 -4.45 5.53
CA ALA A 8 4.21 -3.46 6.53
C ALA A 8 3.51 -2.11 6.32
N PHE A 9 3.51 -1.60 5.09
CA PHE A 9 2.84 -0.34 4.78
C PHE A 9 1.33 -0.42 4.99
N GLY A 10 0.71 -1.51 4.57
CA GLY A 10 -0.74 -1.69 4.71
C GLY A 10 -1.17 -1.78 6.15
N ARG A 11 -0.36 -2.43 6.99
CA ARG A 11 -0.65 -2.61 8.41
C ARG A 11 -0.34 -1.36 9.24
N LEU A 12 0.78 -0.71 8.97
CA LEU A 12 1.26 0.43 9.77
C LEU A 12 0.87 1.79 9.19
N GLY A 13 0.55 1.86 7.91
CA GLY A 13 0.39 3.12 7.19
C GLY A 13 1.72 3.57 6.60
N TYR A 14 1.71 4.66 5.84
CA TYR A 14 2.93 5.16 5.20
C TYR A 14 3.81 5.93 6.19
N ALA A 15 3.26 6.96 6.81
CA ALA A 15 4.05 7.84 7.70
C ALA A 15 4.57 7.09 8.92
N ALA A 16 3.75 6.22 9.49
CA ALA A 16 4.10 5.49 10.70
C ALA A 16 5.06 4.31 10.44
N CYS A 17 5.17 3.84 9.20
CA CYS A 17 6.08 2.76 8.84
C CYS A 17 7.49 3.34 8.69
N SER A 18 8.37 3.02 9.64
CA SER A 18 9.75 3.51 9.62
C SER A 18 10.61 2.69 8.66
N ILE A 19 11.81 3.23 8.35
CA ILE A 19 12.81 2.46 7.59
C ILE A 19 13.21 1.21 8.36
N ASP A 20 13.29 1.27 9.68
CA ASP A 20 13.61 0.10 10.49
C ASP A 20 12.51 -0.96 10.39
N ASP A 21 11.24 -0.55 10.36
CA ASP A 21 10.13 -1.47 10.12
C ASP A 21 10.27 -2.17 8.78
N LEU A 22 10.71 -1.44 7.75
CA LEU A 22 10.90 -2.00 6.41
C LEU A 22 12.11 -2.94 6.36
N VAL A 23 13.18 -2.62 7.07
CA VAL A 23 14.35 -3.52 7.21
C VAL A 23 13.89 -4.82 7.84
N ASP A 24 13.13 -4.74 8.93
CA ASP A 24 12.62 -5.93 9.63
C ASP A 24 11.68 -6.74 8.73
N ALA A 25 10.80 -6.07 8.01
CA ALA A 25 9.81 -6.76 7.17
C ALA A 25 10.44 -7.43 5.95
N THR A 26 11.39 -6.76 5.30
CA THR A 26 11.97 -7.23 4.03
C THR A 26 13.20 -8.10 4.21
N GLY A 27 13.88 -7.99 5.35
CA GLY A 27 15.16 -8.64 5.56
C GLY A 27 16.32 -7.97 4.85
N LEU A 28 16.09 -6.86 4.15
CA LEU A 28 17.14 -6.09 3.50
C LEU A 28 17.74 -5.09 4.47
N GLN A 29 19.03 -4.80 4.29
CA GLN A 29 19.68 -3.76 5.06
C GLN A 29 19.25 -2.38 4.56
N ARG A 30 19.34 -1.40 5.42
CA ARG A 30 18.96 -0.01 5.11
C ARG A 30 19.63 0.51 3.85
N GLY A 31 20.96 0.28 3.72
CA GLY A 31 21.70 0.72 2.54
C GLY A 31 21.18 0.10 1.25
N SER A 32 20.80 -1.19 1.30
CA SER A 32 20.25 -1.88 0.14
C SER A 32 18.90 -1.31 -0.26
N LEU A 33 18.04 -1.01 0.71
CA LEU A 33 16.75 -0.38 0.44
C LEU A 33 16.91 0.95 -0.29
N TYR A 34 17.80 1.81 0.21
CA TYR A 34 18.04 3.11 -0.42
C TYR A 34 18.69 2.98 -1.80
N LYS A 35 19.62 2.02 -1.96
CA LYS A 35 20.28 1.81 -3.24
C LYS A 35 19.31 1.38 -4.33
N VAL A 36 18.37 0.49 -4.00
CA VAL A 36 17.44 -0.06 -4.99
C VAL A 36 16.27 0.88 -5.24
N PHE A 37 15.72 1.49 -4.21
CA PHE A 37 14.46 2.25 -4.30
C PHE A 37 14.63 3.76 -4.17
N GLY A 38 15.80 4.22 -3.76
CA GLY A 38 16.12 5.64 -3.64
C GLY A 38 15.61 6.28 -2.36
N SER A 39 14.40 5.95 -1.95
CA SER A 39 13.76 6.54 -0.78
C SER A 39 12.61 5.63 -0.31
N LYS A 40 12.09 5.92 0.87
CA LYS A 40 10.87 5.29 1.37
C LYS A 40 9.70 5.50 0.41
N ARG A 41 9.57 6.71 -0.12
CA ARG A 41 8.54 7.03 -1.09
C ARG A 41 8.72 6.20 -2.37
N GLY A 42 9.95 6.07 -2.85
CA GLY A 42 10.26 5.25 -4.02
C GLY A 42 9.90 3.79 -3.82
N LEU A 43 10.18 3.26 -2.63
CA LEU A 43 9.78 1.91 -2.27
C LEU A 43 8.24 1.80 -2.26
N PHE A 44 7.56 2.77 -1.65
CA PHE A 44 6.10 2.76 -1.59
C PHE A 44 5.48 2.76 -2.99
N GLU A 45 6.00 3.59 -3.89
CA GLU A 45 5.51 3.64 -5.27
C GLU A 45 5.68 2.28 -5.97
N GLN A 46 6.83 1.63 -5.80
CA GLN A 46 7.06 0.32 -6.40
C GLN A 46 6.13 -0.75 -5.81
N VAL A 47 5.93 -0.71 -4.50
CA VAL A 47 5.01 -1.63 -3.82
C VAL A 47 3.59 -1.43 -4.33
N LEU A 48 3.16 -0.18 -4.45
CA LEU A 48 1.82 0.14 -4.94
C LEU A 48 1.65 -0.33 -6.38
N ARG A 49 2.63 -0.04 -7.23
CA ARG A 49 2.60 -0.43 -8.65
C ARG A 49 2.49 -1.95 -8.80
N LYS A 50 3.22 -2.70 -8.00
CA LYS A 50 3.18 -4.16 -8.03
C LYS A 50 1.89 -4.72 -7.43
N SER A 51 1.28 -4.02 -6.49
CA SER A 51 0.06 -4.46 -5.81
C SER A 51 -1.19 -4.20 -6.64
N LEU A 52 -1.23 -3.09 -7.38
CA LEU A 52 -2.41 -2.67 -8.13
C LEU A 52 -2.44 -3.28 -9.55
N VAL A 53 -2.28 -4.59 -9.61
CA VAL A 53 -2.43 -5.37 -10.85
C VAL A 53 -3.89 -5.82 -11.00
N ALA A 54 -4.21 -6.56 -12.06
CA ALA A 54 -5.60 -6.82 -12.48
C ALA A 54 -6.53 -7.35 -11.38
N ASP A 55 -6.02 -8.16 -10.47
CA ASP A 55 -6.82 -8.79 -9.41
C ASP A 55 -6.67 -8.11 -8.04
N TRP A 56 -6.23 -6.85 -8.03
CA TRP A 56 -5.96 -6.15 -6.77
C TRP A 56 -7.16 -6.15 -5.83
N HIS A 57 -8.37 -6.02 -6.38
CA HIS A 57 -9.60 -5.92 -5.60
C HIS A 57 -9.97 -7.22 -4.87
N ASP A 58 -9.37 -8.35 -5.24
CA ASP A 58 -9.59 -9.64 -4.59
C ASP A 58 -8.53 -9.98 -3.56
N ARG A 59 -7.49 -9.15 -3.42
CA ARG A 59 -6.37 -9.44 -2.52
C ARG A 59 -6.36 -8.47 -1.33
N PRO A 60 -6.52 -9.00 -0.10
CA PRO A 60 -6.55 -8.14 1.09
C PRO A 60 -5.34 -7.22 1.23
N ALA A 61 -4.13 -7.70 0.96
CA ALA A 61 -2.93 -6.88 1.06
C ALA A 61 -2.95 -5.71 0.06
N ALA A 62 -3.46 -5.94 -1.15
CA ALA A 62 -3.59 -4.89 -2.16
C ALA A 62 -4.65 -3.86 -1.75
N LEU A 63 -5.75 -4.31 -1.16
CA LEU A 63 -6.77 -3.40 -0.63
C LEU A 63 -6.19 -2.50 0.46
N ASP A 64 -5.40 -3.05 1.35
CA ASP A 64 -4.79 -2.28 2.44
C ASP A 64 -3.82 -1.24 1.93
N ILE A 65 -2.99 -1.58 0.94
CA ILE A 65 -2.04 -0.62 0.36
C ILE A 65 -2.77 0.46 -0.44
N MET A 66 -3.86 0.11 -1.12
CA MET A 66 -4.70 1.09 -1.81
C MET A 66 -5.29 2.09 -0.80
N ILE A 67 -5.83 1.61 0.30
CA ILE A 67 -6.39 2.47 1.35
C ILE A 67 -5.31 3.39 1.92
N THR A 68 -4.12 2.86 2.19
CA THR A 68 -2.99 3.64 2.69
C THR A 68 -2.62 4.74 1.70
N ALA A 69 -2.53 4.40 0.41
CA ALA A 69 -2.19 5.34 -0.65
C ALA A 69 -3.22 6.46 -0.75
N LEU A 70 -4.51 6.12 -0.75
CA LEU A 70 -5.58 7.10 -0.86
C LEU A 70 -5.61 8.03 0.35
N ARG A 71 -5.41 7.48 1.55
CA ARG A 71 -5.51 8.26 2.78
C ARG A 71 -4.32 9.17 3.01
N GLU A 72 -3.11 8.71 2.71
CA GLU A 72 -1.91 9.44 3.11
C GLU A 72 -1.15 10.10 1.97
N MET A 73 -1.28 9.60 0.74
CA MET A 73 -0.38 10.00 -0.35
C MET A 73 -1.08 10.65 -1.53
N ALA A 74 -2.25 10.16 -1.92
CA ALA A 74 -2.88 10.55 -3.18
C ALA A 74 -3.21 12.06 -3.24
N GLY A 75 -3.50 12.68 -2.10
CA GLY A 75 -3.82 14.09 -2.05
C GLY A 75 -2.63 15.02 -2.27
N ILE A 76 -1.40 14.51 -2.12
CA ILE A 76 -0.18 15.32 -2.19
C ILE A 76 0.86 14.79 -3.16
N ASP A 77 0.60 13.65 -3.80
CA ASP A 77 1.58 12.96 -4.66
C ASP A 77 0.89 12.55 -5.96
N ALA A 78 1.14 13.30 -7.02
CA ALA A 78 0.46 13.09 -8.29
C ALA A 78 0.73 11.71 -8.93
N PRO A 79 1.97 11.19 -8.95
CA PRO A 79 2.20 9.84 -9.48
C PRO A 79 1.46 8.76 -8.70
N ILE A 80 1.42 8.87 -7.37
CA ILE A 80 0.68 7.92 -6.54
C ILE A 80 -0.82 8.01 -6.83
N ALA A 81 -1.35 9.24 -6.92
CA ALA A 81 -2.75 9.46 -7.27
C ALA A 81 -3.10 8.83 -8.61
N ALA A 82 -2.20 8.94 -9.60
CA ALA A 82 -2.42 8.38 -10.92
C ALA A 82 -2.50 6.85 -10.88
N LEU A 83 -1.65 6.19 -10.11
CA LEU A 83 -1.71 4.74 -9.94
C LEU A 83 -3.04 4.30 -9.33
N CYS A 84 -3.48 4.99 -8.30
CA CYS A 84 -4.76 4.71 -7.66
C CYS A 84 -5.92 4.92 -8.63
N ARG A 85 -5.91 6.03 -9.35
CA ARG A 85 -6.98 6.37 -10.30
C ARG A 85 -7.10 5.35 -11.40
N THR A 86 -5.96 4.89 -11.94
CA THR A 86 -5.95 3.87 -13.00
C THR A 86 -6.55 2.55 -12.51
N ALA A 87 -6.16 2.11 -11.31
CA ALA A 87 -6.68 0.87 -10.75
C ALA A 87 -8.18 0.98 -10.45
N LEU A 88 -8.62 2.10 -9.90
CA LEU A 88 -10.03 2.32 -9.59
C LEU A 88 -10.89 2.39 -10.86
N ALA A 89 -10.38 3.02 -11.90
CA ALA A 89 -11.10 3.12 -13.18
C ALA A 89 -11.27 1.75 -13.85
N ALA A 90 -10.32 0.84 -13.65
CA ALA A 90 -10.39 -0.50 -14.21
C ALA A 90 -11.32 -1.43 -13.43
N TYR A 91 -11.66 -1.07 -12.20
CA TYR A 91 -12.56 -1.88 -11.37
C TYR A 91 -14.03 -1.58 -11.74
N SER A 92 -14.78 -2.60 -12.10
CA SER A 92 -16.16 -2.43 -12.57
C SER A 92 -17.20 -2.41 -11.46
N GLY A 93 -16.82 -2.70 -10.22
CA GLY A 93 -17.73 -2.72 -9.09
C GLY A 93 -17.78 -1.39 -8.35
N ASP A 94 -18.41 -1.41 -7.17
CA ASP A 94 -18.51 -0.25 -6.29
C ASP A 94 -17.23 -0.15 -5.44
N ALA A 95 -16.29 0.68 -5.86
CA ALA A 95 -15.00 0.82 -5.18
C ALA A 95 -15.16 1.38 -3.77
N ALA A 96 -16.08 2.33 -3.56
CA ALA A 96 -16.31 2.89 -2.24
C ALA A 96 -16.75 1.82 -1.25
N ARG A 97 -17.66 0.95 -1.70
CA ARG A 97 -18.12 -0.16 -0.88
C ARG A 97 -17.04 -1.17 -0.62
N LEU A 98 -16.27 -1.53 -1.66
CA LEU A 98 -15.15 -2.47 -1.54
C LEU A 98 -14.16 -2.02 -0.48
N LEU A 99 -13.70 -0.78 -0.58
CA LEU A 99 -12.70 -0.23 0.33
C LEU A 99 -13.29 0.00 1.72
N GLY A 100 -14.54 0.45 1.80
CA GLY A 100 -15.21 0.64 3.08
C GLY A 100 -15.39 -0.66 3.84
N VAL A 101 -15.79 -1.73 3.16
CA VAL A 101 -15.93 -3.06 3.77
C VAL A 101 -14.56 -3.51 4.31
N ARG A 102 -13.50 -3.38 3.50
CA ARG A 102 -12.15 -3.77 3.94
C ARG A 102 -11.72 -2.96 5.16
N LEU A 103 -11.97 -1.66 5.13
CA LEU A 103 -11.60 -0.78 6.23
C LEU A 103 -12.30 -1.19 7.53
N LEU A 104 -13.58 -1.52 7.45
CA LEU A 104 -14.35 -1.95 8.61
C LEU A 104 -13.88 -3.30 9.17
N GLN A 105 -13.27 -4.13 8.34
CA GLN A 105 -12.70 -5.41 8.78
C GLN A 105 -11.52 -5.24 9.74
N HIS A 106 -10.94 -4.05 9.82
CA HIS A 106 -9.87 -3.75 10.78
C HIS A 106 -10.40 -3.53 12.20
N LEU A 107 -11.72 -3.39 12.38
CA LEU A 107 -12.28 -3.32 13.72
C LEU A 107 -12.07 -4.65 14.42
N PRO A 108 -11.67 -4.62 15.70
CA PRO A 108 -11.50 -5.87 16.45
C PRO A 108 -12.85 -6.52 16.70
N ASP A 109 -12.84 -7.83 16.90
CA ASP A 109 -14.03 -8.55 17.29
C ASP A 109 -14.55 -8.00 18.61
N LYS A 110 -15.84 -8.14 18.79
CA LYS A 110 -16.48 -7.72 20.03
C LYS A 110 -15.90 -8.51 21.19
N GLU A 111 -15.58 -7.79 22.26
CA GLU A 111 -15.08 -8.33 23.50
C GLU A 111 -15.98 -9.36 24.10
#